data_1b44cd07db3b4a84561abe6307873ef5
#
_entry.id   1b44cd07db3b4a84561abe6307873ef5
#
_cell.length_a   1.000
_cell.length_b   1.000
_cell.length_c   1.000
_cell.angle_alpha   90.00
_cell.angle_beta   90.00
_cell.angle_gamma   90.00
#
_symmetry.space_group_name_H-M   'P 1'
#
loop_
_entity.id
_entity.type
_entity.pdbx_description
1 polymer ?
#
loop_
_entity_poly.entity_id
_entity_poly.type
_entity_poly.pdbx_seq_one_letter_code
_entity_poly.pdbx_strand_id
1 'polypeptide(L)'
;GLLALLCQPAEVRPPVPIPPHVRLWGIDSGVRHSVGGSDYGSVRTAAFMGRAILRATAPERCAALEHLVHLSPSELAALPPLPEALTGAAFAAAHGSHGDAVTTVDPAREYAVARCAAHPVDEHFRVGAFELALRAAPSEAQLPLLGELMFQSHASYSAIGLGSEGTDLLVRLVRAEGGANGLHGAKITGGGSGGTVCVLGEAGAAAEAAFARVLQLYRETSGHGPYVVQGSSAGALQCGHAVVRLEPLRSGTARPVCATGLIEESELVVV
;
A
#
# COMPACT_ATOMS: atom_id res chain seq x y z
N GLY A 1 -12.55 7.91 9.02
CA GLY A 1 -12.13 6.60 9.51
C GLY A 1 -11.32 5.82 8.47
N LEU A 2 -10.67 4.75 8.88
CA LEU A 2 -10.02 3.81 7.99
C LEU A 2 -10.99 2.68 7.64
N LEU A 3 -10.90 2.18 6.41
CA LEU A 3 -11.67 1.04 5.97
C LEU A 3 -10.78 -0.21 6.03
N ALA A 4 -11.17 -1.20 6.83
CA ALA A 4 -10.52 -2.49 6.83
C ALA A 4 -11.15 -3.35 5.73
N LEU A 5 -10.32 -3.81 4.78
CA LEU A 5 -10.73 -4.58 3.63
C LEU A 5 -9.95 -5.89 3.56
N LEU A 6 -10.66 -7.01 3.50
CA LEU A 6 -10.09 -8.29 3.11
C LEU A 6 -10.25 -8.43 1.59
N CYS A 7 -9.14 -8.45 0.84
CA CYS A 7 -9.18 -8.42 -0.62
C CYS A 7 -9.61 -9.75 -1.26
N GLN A 8 -9.56 -10.87 -0.49
CA GLN A 8 -9.90 -12.21 -0.97
C GLN A 8 -10.72 -13.00 0.08
N PRO A 9 -12.03 -13.17 -0.09
CA PRO A 9 -12.92 -12.47 -1.04
C PRO A 9 -13.00 -10.98 -0.70
N ALA A 10 -13.52 -10.13 -1.59
CA ALA A 10 -13.65 -8.69 -1.34
C ALA A 10 -14.66 -8.42 -0.22
N GLU A 11 -14.19 -8.45 1.03
CA GLU A 11 -15.01 -8.30 2.24
C GLU A 11 -14.66 -7.00 2.95
N VAL A 12 -15.66 -6.12 3.06
CA VAL A 12 -15.52 -4.83 3.75
C VAL A 12 -15.90 -5.03 5.22
N ARG A 13 -14.95 -4.73 6.11
CA ARG A 13 -15.16 -4.76 7.56
C ARG A 13 -15.66 -3.40 8.08
N PRO A 14 -16.21 -3.34 9.30
CA PRO A 14 -16.64 -2.08 9.88
C PRO A 14 -15.49 -1.06 9.92
N PRO A 15 -15.76 0.24 9.63
CA PRO A 15 -14.75 1.28 9.67
C PRO A 15 -14.05 1.37 11.01
N VAL A 16 -12.75 1.63 10.97
CA VAL A 16 -11.92 1.89 12.14
C VAL A 16 -11.83 3.39 12.35
N PRO A 17 -12.33 3.94 13.46
CA PRO A 17 -12.18 5.36 13.73
C PRO A 17 -10.70 5.70 13.93
N ILE A 18 -10.26 6.84 13.40
CA ILE A 18 -8.92 7.35 13.67
C ILE A 18 -8.99 8.08 15.01
N PRO A 19 -8.21 7.69 16.04
CA PRO A 19 -8.19 8.38 17.32
C PRO A 19 -7.78 9.85 17.15
N PRO A 20 -8.30 10.78 17.99
CA PRO A 20 -8.03 12.22 17.83
C PRO A 20 -6.54 12.62 17.95
N HIS A 21 -5.74 11.82 18.64
CA HIS A 21 -4.30 12.04 18.79
C HIS A 21 -3.47 11.50 17.62
N VAL A 22 -4.10 10.80 16.66
CA VAL A 22 -3.45 10.23 15.48
C VAL A 22 -3.65 11.13 14.28
N ARG A 23 -2.57 11.37 13.52
CA ARG A 23 -2.59 12.09 12.26
C ARG A 23 -2.07 11.20 11.14
N LEU A 24 -2.70 11.30 9.99
CA LEU A 24 -2.26 10.62 8.77
C LEU A 24 -2.11 11.64 7.63
N TRP A 25 -1.01 11.52 6.88
CA TRP A 25 -0.75 12.28 5.66
C TRP A 25 -0.40 11.32 4.52
N GLY A 26 -0.77 11.67 3.31
CA GLY A 26 -0.27 11.05 2.09
C GLY A 26 0.68 12.01 1.39
N ILE A 27 1.84 11.53 0.96
CA ILE A 27 2.82 12.31 0.20
C ILE A 27 2.99 11.66 -1.18
N ASP A 28 2.68 12.39 -2.25
CA ASP A 28 2.99 11.93 -3.61
C ASP A 28 4.51 11.98 -3.84
N SER A 29 5.11 10.83 -4.14
CA SER A 29 6.54 10.74 -4.42
C SER A 29 6.94 11.33 -5.77
N GLY A 30 5.99 11.66 -6.65
CA GLY A 30 6.27 12.06 -8.04
C GLY A 30 6.77 10.91 -8.93
N VAL A 31 7.06 9.75 -8.36
CA VAL A 31 7.40 8.55 -9.13
C VAL A 31 6.14 7.95 -9.71
N ARG A 32 5.96 8.07 -11.02
CA ARG A 32 4.83 7.47 -11.73
C ARG A 32 5.05 5.96 -11.83
N HIS A 33 3.99 5.20 -11.57
CA HIS A 33 4.02 3.79 -11.88
C HIS A 33 4.36 3.62 -13.35
N SER A 34 5.41 2.87 -13.66
CA SER A 34 5.56 2.37 -15.00
C SER A 34 4.41 1.39 -15.24
N VAL A 35 3.45 1.79 -16.07
CA VAL A 35 2.24 1.00 -16.40
C VAL A 35 2.59 -0.33 -17.09
N GLY A 36 3.87 -0.61 -17.27
CA GLY A 36 4.41 -1.86 -17.79
C GLY A 36 4.18 -3.09 -16.92
N GLY A 37 3.57 -2.97 -15.72
CA GLY A 37 3.07 -4.10 -14.94
C GLY A 37 4.05 -5.23 -14.62
N SER A 38 5.29 -5.15 -15.12
CA SER A 38 6.25 -6.25 -15.04
C SER A 38 6.66 -6.57 -13.61
N ASP A 39 6.78 -5.55 -12.75
CA ASP A 39 7.25 -5.76 -11.38
C ASP A 39 6.16 -6.37 -10.51
N TYR A 40 4.96 -5.79 -10.49
CA TYR A 40 3.83 -6.35 -9.75
C TYR A 40 3.42 -7.73 -10.28
N GLY A 41 3.35 -7.90 -11.60
CA GLY A 41 3.05 -9.17 -12.24
C GLY A 41 4.04 -10.27 -11.85
N SER A 42 5.34 -9.96 -11.82
CA SER A 42 6.37 -10.92 -11.43
C SER A 42 6.32 -11.29 -9.95
N VAL A 43 6.06 -10.33 -9.06
CA VAL A 43 5.87 -10.58 -7.62
C VAL A 43 4.66 -11.47 -7.38
N ARG A 44 3.54 -11.19 -8.06
CA ARG A 44 2.35 -12.03 -8.02
C ARG A 44 2.65 -13.46 -8.51
N THR A 45 3.31 -13.60 -9.66
CA THR A 45 3.73 -14.90 -10.20
C THR A 45 4.57 -15.67 -9.18
N ALA A 46 5.59 -15.02 -8.60
CA ALA A 46 6.47 -15.64 -7.60
C ALA A 46 5.71 -16.11 -6.35
N ALA A 47 4.75 -15.33 -5.86
CA ALA A 47 3.91 -15.71 -4.73
C ALA A 47 3.05 -16.95 -5.04
N PHE A 48 2.45 -17.02 -6.23
CA PHE A 48 1.68 -18.18 -6.67
C PHE A 48 2.57 -19.41 -6.92
N MET A 49 3.81 -19.22 -7.41
CA MET A 49 4.81 -20.30 -7.48
C MET A 49 5.10 -20.85 -6.07
N GLY A 50 5.32 -19.99 -5.09
CA GLY A 50 5.54 -20.38 -3.68
C GLY A 50 4.36 -21.20 -3.13
N ARG A 51 3.12 -20.75 -3.37
CA ARG A 51 1.93 -21.51 -2.99
C ARG A 51 1.89 -22.90 -3.65
N ALA A 52 2.18 -22.99 -4.94
CA ALA A 52 2.19 -24.26 -5.65
C ALA A 52 3.24 -25.22 -5.10
N ILE A 53 4.44 -24.73 -4.80
CA ILE A 53 5.52 -25.51 -4.17
C ILE A 53 5.08 -26.02 -2.79
N LEU A 54 4.51 -25.17 -1.93
CA LEU A 54 4.03 -25.59 -0.60
C LEU A 54 2.95 -26.68 -0.68
N ARG A 55 2.02 -26.56 -1.64
CA ARG A 55 0.99 -27.59 -1.86
C ARG A 55 1.58 -28.92 -2.31
N ALA A 56 2.68 -28.91 -3.06
CA ALA A 56 3.36 -30.10 -3.53
C ALA A 56 4.27 -30.74 -2.48
N THR A 57 4.95 -29.90 -1.66
CA THR A 57 5.98 -30.36 -0.70
C THR A 57 5.44 -30.64 0.70
N ALA A 58 4.29 -30.07 1.06
CA ALA A 58 3.62 -30.27 2.35
C ALA A 58 2.10 -30.53 2.16
N PRO A 59 1.69 -31.54 1.37
CA PRO A 59 0.29 -31.75 1.01
C PRO A 59 -0.62 -32.01 2.22
N GLU A 60 -0.12 -32.63 3.27
CA GLU A 60 -0.86 -32.86 4.52
C GLU A 60 -1.33 -31.58 5.22
N ARG A 61 -0.64 -30.46 4.96
CA ARG A 61 -0.95 -29.13 5.55
C ARG A 61 -1.45 -28.12 4.52
N CYS A 62 -1.03 -28.26 3.28
CA CYS A 62 -1.22 -27.23 2.25
C CYS A 62 -2.05 -27.68 1.05
N ALA A 63 -2.54 -28.93 0.95
CA ALA A 63 -3.34 -29.37 -0.21
C ALA A 63 -4.54 -28.47 -0.50
N ALA A 64 -5.23 -28.02 0.55
CA ALA A 64 -6.39 -27.13 0.48
C ALA A 64 -6.02 -25.62 0.60
N LEU A 65 -4.73 -25.26 0.55
CA LEU A 65 -4.31 -23.86 0.70
C LEU A 65 -4.73 -23.05 -0.54
N GLU A 66 -5.81 -22.30 -0.41
CA GLU A 66 -6.31 -21.45 -1.50
C GLU A 66 -5.49 -20.17 -1.64
N HIS A 67 -5.16 -19.53 -0.51
CA HIS A 67 -4.40 -18.27 -0.46
C HIS A 67 -3.34 -18.32 0.63
N LEU A 68 -2.16 -17.75 0.35
CA LEU A 68 -1.05 -17.69 1.31
C LEU A 68 -1.43 -16.97 2.60
N VAL A 69 -2.32 -15.99 2.56
CA VAL A 69 -2.82 -15.24 3.73
C VAL A 69 -3.60 -16.11 4.73
N HIS A 70 -3.96 -17.34 4.37
CA HIS A 70 -4.55 -18.31 5.32
C HIS A 70 -3.52 -18.93 6.26
N LEU A 71 -2.22 -18.72 5.99
CA LEU A 71 -1.14 -19.10 6.89
C LEU A 71 -0.80 -17.93 7.82
N SER A 72 -0.48 -18.24 9.06
CA SER A 72 0.22 -17.31 9.93
C SER A 72 1.73 -17.33 9.63
N PRO A 73 2.50 -16.30 10.05
CA PRO A 73 3.95 -16.30 9.90
C PRO A 73 4.64 -17.53 10.52
N SER A 74 4.15 -17.97 11.68
CA SER A 74 4.68 -19.17 12.38
C SER A 74 4.38 -20.46 11.63
N GLU A 75 3.20 -20.57 11.02
CA GLU A 75 2.86 -21.73 10.20
C GLU A 75 3.71 -21.78 8.94
N LEU A 76 3.91 -20.65 8.26
CA LEU A 76 4.79 -20.59 7.10
C LEU A 76 6.23 -20.99 7.48
N ALA A 77 6.76 -20.46 8.59
CA ALA A 77 8.10 -20.78 9.07
C ALA A 77 8.29 -22.26 9.45
N ALA A 78 7.21 -22.97 9.79
CA ALA A 78 7.22 -24.40 10.12
C ALA A 78 7.01 -25.33 8.90
N LEU A 79 6.83 -24.79 7.70
CA LEU A 79 6.76 -25.53 6.45
C LEU A 79 8.15 -25.75 5.84
N PRO A 80 8.30 -26.67 4.88
CA PRO A 80 9.55 -26.81 4.12
C PRO A 80 9.96 -25.47 3.50
N PRO A 81 11.25 -25.11 3.54
CA PRO A 81 11.73 -23.82 3.04
C PRO A 81 11.47 -23.70 1.54
N LEU A 82 10.97 -22.52 1.16
CA LEU A 82 10.85 -22.15 -0.26
C LEU A 82 12.21 -21.73 -0.83
N PRO A 83 12.47 -21.95 -2.13
CA PRO A 83 13.69 -21.47 -2.75
C PRO A 83 13.74 -19.94 -2.73
N GLU A 84 14.92 -19.39 -2.41
CA GLU A 84 15.15 -17.93 -2.45
C GLU A 84 14.94 -17.39 -3.87
N ALA A 85 15.47 -18.11 -4.86
CA ALA A 85 15.30 -17.79 -6.28
C ALA A 85 15.04 -19.07 -7.08
N LEU A 86 14.19 -18.96 -8.11
CA LEU A 86 13.85 -20.06 -9.00
C LEU A 86 13.51 -19.53 -10.39
N THR A 87 14.12 -20.10 -11.44
CA THR A 87 13.76 -19.75 -12.81
C THR A 87 12.38 -20.31 -13.19
N GLY A 88 11.66 -19.59 -14.06
CA GLY A 88 10.36 -20.06 -14.54
C GLY A 88 10.45 -21.42 -15.23
N ALA A 89 11.53 -21.69 -15.99
CA ALA A 89 11.76 -22.99 -16.63
C ALA A 89 11.90 -24.12 -15.61
N ALA A 90 12.69 -23.92 -14.53
CA ALA A 90 12.87 -24.91 -13.48
C ALA A 90 11.57 -25.15 -12.70
N PHE A 91 10.81 -24.08 -12.42
CA PHE A 91 9.49 -24.21 -11.81
C PHE A 91 8.53 -25.02 -12.68
N ALA A 92 8.42 -24.68 -13.98
CA ALA A 92 7.51 -25.37 -14.90
C ALA A 92 7.85 -26.87 -15.03
N ALA A 93 9.15 -27.21 -15.07
CA ALA A 93 9.60 -28.59 -15.13
C ALA A 93 9.24 -29.39 -13.87
N ALA A 94 9.32 -28.78 -12.67
CA ALA A 94 9.09 -29.47 -11.40
C ALA A 94 7.62 -29.47 -10.96
N HIS A 95 6.86 -28.40 -11.24
CA HIS A 95 5.53 -28.14 -10.68
C HIS A 95 4.45 -27.89 -11.73
N GLY A 96 4.80 -27.74 -13.01
CA GLY A 96 3.85 -27.45 -14.10
C GLY A 96 3.26 -26.03 -14.01
N SER A 97 2.07 -25.91 -13.44
CA SER A 97 1.35 -24.63 -13.34
C SER A 97 1.37 -24.06 -11.90
N HIS A 98 1.52 -22.73 -11.79
CA HIS A 98 1.38 -22.01 -10.51
C HIS A 98 -0.08 -21.75 -10.11
N GLY A 99 -1.04 -22.03 -11.03
CA GLY A 99 -2.48 -21.97 -10.73
C GLY A 99 -3.06 -20.57 -10.60
N ASP A 100 -2.38 -19.52 -11.13
CA ASP A 100 -2.95 -18.18 -11.29
C ASP A 100 -3.48 -18.01 -12.71
N ALA A 101 -4.73 -17.57 -12.86
CA ALA A 101 -5.35 -17.33 -14.16
C ALA A 101 -4.97 -15.96 -14.79
N VAL A 102 -4.33 -15.10 -14.01
CA VAL A 102 -4.04 -13.69 -14.41
C VAL A 102 -2.63 -13.54 -14.93
N THR A 103 -1.66 -14.26 -14.34
CA THR A 103 -0.24 -14.14 -14.69
C THR A 103 0.29 -15.41 -15.35
N THR A 104 1.35 -15.25 -16.14
CA THR A 104 2.04 -16.35 -16.80
C THR A 104 3.48 -16.42 -16.32
N VAL A 105 3.99 -17.61 -16.08
CA VAL A 105 5.39 -17.83 -15.71
C VAL A 105 6.27 -17.67 -16.97
N ASP A 106 7.16 -16.68 -16.95
CA ASP A 106 8.18 -16.51 -17.99
C ASP A 106 9.33 -17.50 -17.72
N PRO A 107 9.60 -18.46 -18.63
CA PRO A 107 10.63 -19.46 -18.44
C PRO A 107 12.04 -18.88 -18.26
N ALA A 108 12.32 -17.73 -18.89
CA ALA A 108 13.64 -17.10 -18.86
C ALA A 108 13.87 -16.25 -17.59
N ARG A 109 12.80 -15.91 -16.86
CA ARG A 109 12.88 -15.04 -15.68
C ARG A 109 13.22 -15.83 -14.43
N GLU A 110 14.04 -15.21 -13.56
CA GLU A 110 14.25 -15.66 -12.19
C GLU A 110 13.28 -14.94 -11.23
N TYR A 111 12.69 -15.69 -10.31
CA TYR A 111 11.67 -15.23 -9.38
C TYR A 111 12.14 -15.40 -7.93
N ALA A 112 12.00 -14.38 -7.11
CA ALA A 112 12.32 -14.38 -5.69
C ALA A 112 11.19 -15.06 -4.88
N VAL A 113 11.05 -16.38 -5.02
CA VAL A 113 9.87 -17.13 -4.57
C VAL A 113 9.63 -17.03 -3.07
N ALA A 114 10.68 -17.27 -2.24
CA ALA A 114 10.52 -17.29 -0.79
C ALA A 114 9.98 -15.97 -0.25
N ARG A 115 10.63 -14.85 -0.60
CA ARG A 115 10.23 -13.53 -0.09
C ARG A 115 8.90 -13.04 -0.65
N CYS A 116 8.58 -13.35 -1.92
CA CYS A 116 7.30 -12.99 -2.52
C CYS A 116 6.15 -13.82 -1.94
N ALA A 117 6.38 -15.06 -1.52
CA ALA A 117 5.39 -15.87 -0.83
C ALA A 117 5.20 -15.47 0.65
N ALA A 118 6.28 -15.06 1.33
CA ALA A 118 6.22 -14.59 2.71
C ALA A 118 5.51 -13.24 2.85
N HIS A 119 5.70 -12.34 1.88
CA HIS A 119 5.13 -10.99 1.93
C HIS A 119 3.61 -10.96 2.23
N PRO A 120 2.72 -11.65 1.52
CA PRO A 120 1.28 -11.60 1.80
C PRO A 120 0.91 -12.20 3.16
N VAL A 121 1.65 -13.20 3.65
CA VAL A 121 1.45 -13.82 4.97
C VAL A 121 1.78 -12.80 6.07
N ASP A 122 2.96 -12.22 6.00
CA ASP A 122 3.42 -11.24 6.99
C ASP A 122 2.61 -9.94 6.92
N GLU A 123 2.24 -9.48 5.71
CA GLU A 123 1.46 -8.26 5.55
C GLU A 123 0.04 -8.42 6.10
N HIS A 124 -0.59 -9.56 5.88
CA HIS A 124 -1.89 -9.86 6.47
C HIS A 124 -1.85 -9.83 8.01
N PHE A 125 -0.80 -10.40 8.60
CA PHE A 125 -0.56 -10.34 10.04
C PHE A 125 -0.34 -8.90 10.52
N ARG A 126 0.51 -8.12 9.82
CA ARG A 126 0.77 -6.70 10.14
C ARG A 126 -0.49 -5.85 10.09
N VAL A 127 -1.32 -6.03 9.07
CA VAL A 127 -2.60 -5.30 8.94
C VAL A 127 -3.55 -5.63 10.09
N GLY A 128 -3.67 -6.91 10.46
CA GLY A 128 -4.47 -7.32 11.62
C GLY A 128 -3.96 -6.73 12.93
N ALA A 129 -2.66 -6.77 13.16
CA ALA A 129 -2.02 -6.18 14.34
C ALA A 129 -2.20 -4.65 14.37
N PHE A 130 -2.08 -3.98 13.23
CA PHE A 130 -2.29 -2.53 13.10
C PHE A 130 -3.74 -2.15 13.45
N GLU A 131 -4.72 -2.89 12.93
CA GLU A 131 -6.14 -2.65 13.23
C GLU A 131 -6.42 -2.80 14.73
N LEU A 132 -5.93 -3.88 15.35
CA LEU A 132 -6.10 -4.12 16.79
C LEU A 132 -5.42 -3.02 17.63
N ALA A 133 -4.20 -2.65 17.30
CA ALA A 133 -3.47 -1.60 17.99
C ALA A 133 -4.17 -0.23 17.85
N LEU A 134 -4.74 0.08 16.67
CA LEU A 134 -5.45 1.35 16.44
C LEU A 134 -6.77 1.42 17.22
N ARG A 135 -7.45 0.27 17.43
CA ARG A 135 -8.68 0.17 18.23
C ARG A 135 -8.44 0.14 19.74
N ALA A 136 -7.21 -0.13 20.16
CA ALA A 136 -6.86 -0.18 21.59
C ALA A 136 -6.98 1.20 22.25
N ALA A 137 -7.11 1.20 23.57
CA ALA A 137 -7.04 2.45 24.34
C ALA A 137 -5.69 3.15 24.10
N PRO A 138 -5.67 4.49 24.05
CA PRO A 138 -4.44 5.25 23.86
C PRO A 138 -3.38 4.90 24.93
N SER A 139 -2.15 4.70 24.48
CA SER A 139 -0.98 4.46 25.34
C SER A 139 0.27 5.01 24.67
N GLU A 140 1.32 5.25 25.46
CA GLU A 140 2.62 5.70 24.93
C GLU A 140 3.23 4.71 23.91
N ALA A 141 2.91 3.43 23.99
CA ALA A 141 3.41 2.40 23.09
C ALA A 141 2.60 2.31 21.77
N GLN A 142 1.41 2.90 21.70
CA GLN A 142 0.50 2.71 20.55
C GLN A 142 1.08 3.26 19.25
N LEU A 143 1.48 4.54 19.21
CA LEU A 143 2.01 5.14 17.98
C LEU A 143 3.36 4.55 17.56
N PRO A 144 4.32 4.29 18.47
CA PRO A 144 5.54 3.56 18.13
C PRO A 144 5.27 2.18 17.51
N LEU A 145 4.32 1.40 18.05
CA LEU A 145 3.94 0.10 17.50
C LEU A 145 3.32 0.22 16.11
N LEU A 146 2.36 1.11 15.94
CA LEU A 146 1.72 1.38 14.64
C LEU A 146 2.76 1.80 13.59
N GLY A 147 3.69 2.68 13.99
CA GLY A 147 4.75 3.16 13.13
C GLY A 147 5.72 2.06 12.71
N GLU A 148 6.12 1.19 13.64
CA GLU A 148 7.01 0.06 13.34
C GLU A 148 6.36 -0.93 12.36
N LEU A 149 5.05 -1.24 12.52
CA LEU A 149 4.32 -2.07 11.57
C LEU A 149 4.31 -1.46 10.16
N MET A 150 4.18 -0.12 10.04
CA MET A 150 4.27 0.57 8.76
C MET A 150 5.68 0.48 8.16
N PHE A 151 6.72 0.67 8.95
CA PHE A 151 8.10 0.53 8.48
C PHE A 151 8.43 -0.89 8.03
N GLN A 152 7.97 -1.91 8.75
CA GLN A 152 8.12 -3.31 8.35
C GLN A 152 7.38 -3.60 7.04
N SER A 153 6.16 -3.10 6.88
CA SER A 153 5.41 -3.20 5.64
C SER A 153 6.17 -2.59 4.48
N HIS A 154 6.68 -1.36 4.62
CA HIS A 154 7.47 -0.70 3.58
C HIS A 154 8.74 -1.48 3.21
N ALA A 155 9.50 -1.93 4.21
CA ALA A 155 10.70 -2.74 3.99
C ALA A 155 10.40 -4.03 3.24
N SER A 156 9.27 -4.68 3.54
CA SER A 156 8.81 -5.88 2.83
C SER A 156 8.46 -5.58 1.37
N TYR A 157 7.79 -4.46 1.07
CA TYR A 157 7.54 -3.99 -0.29
C TYR A 157 8.83 -3.77 -1.07
N SER A 158 9.80 -3.06 -0.50
CA SER A 158 11.10 -2.80 -1.13
C SER A 158 11.89 -4.10 -1.36
N ALA A 159 11.85 -5.04 -0.40
CA ALA A 159 12.54 -6.33 -0.51
C ALA A 159 12.01 -7.23 -1.63
N ILE A 160 10.75 -7.10 -2.02
CA ILE A 160 10.16 -7.85 -3.14
C ILE A 160 10.22 -7.08 -4.48
N GLY A 161 10.89 -5.91 -4.51
CA GLY A 161 11.08 -5.11 -5.73
C GLY A 161 9.91 -4.17 -6.05
N LEU A 162 9.03 -3.89 -5.09
CA LEU A 162 7.92 -2.94 -5.23
C LEU A 162 8.18 -1.59 -4.54
N GLY A 163 9.40 -1.34 -4.04
CA GLY A 163 9.88 -0.04 -3.63
C GLY A 163 10.23 0.86 -4.82
N SER A 164 10.56 2.10 -4.54
CA SER A 164 11.15 3.05 -5.51
C SER A 164 12.02 4.05 -4.79
N GLU A 165 12.99 4.65 -5.49
CA GLU A 165 13.92 5.63 -4.88
C GLU A 165 13.17 6.76 -4.16
N GLY A 166 12.11 7.30 -4.78
CA GLY A 166 11.31 8.38 -4.18
C GLY A 166 10.53 7.94 -2.93
N THR A 167 9.89 6.77 -2.97
CA THR A 167 9.14 6.27 -1.81
C THR A 167 10.07 5.86 -0.67
N ASP A 168 11.20 5.24 -0.99
CA ASP A 168 12.22 4.84 0.00
C ASP A 168 12.89 6.06 0.63
N LEU A 169 13.14 7.13 -0.16
CA LEU A 169 13.64 8.40 0.37
C LEU A 169 12.67 9.02 1.36
N LEU A 170 11.38 9.13 1.00
CA LEU A 170 10.35 9.67 1.90
C LEU A 170 10.29 8.91 3.23
N VAL A 171 10.29 7.58 3.18
CA VAL A 171 10.26 6.76 4.41
C VAL A 171 11.52 6.95 5.25
N ARG A 172 12.70 7.06 4.63
CA ARG A 172 13.95 7.36 5.36
C ARG A 172 13.90 8.73 6.04
N LEU A 173 13.37 9.77 5.37
CA LEU A 173 13.25 11.12 5.94
C LEU A 173 12.29 11.13 7.12
N VAL A 174 11.13 10.46 7.02
CA VAL A 174 10.19 10.33 8.15
C VAL A 174 10.84 9.59 9.34
N ARG A 175 11.56 8.50 9.07
CA ARG A 175 12.27 7.74 10.11
C ARG A 175 13.36 8.57 10.80
N ALA A 176 14.05 9.43 10.07
CA ALA A 176 15.08 10.31 10.60
C ALA A 176 14.52 11.41 11.52
N GLU A 177 13.34 11.96 11.22
CA GLU A 177 12.64 12.89 12.12
C GLU A 177 12.24 12.17 13.43
N GLY A 178 11.64 11.00 13.31
CA GLY A 178 11.34 10.09 14.40
C GLY A 178 10.23 10.52 15.34
N GLY A 179 9.90 9.61 16.28
CA GLY A 179 8.82 9.80 17.25
C GLY A 179 9.03 10.97 18.23
N ALA A 180 10.29 11.32 18.55
CA ALA A 180 10.59 12.49 19.38
C ALA A 180 10.09 13.81 18.78
N ASN A 181 9.92 13.86 17.44
CA ASN A 181 9.33 14.98 16.71
C ASN A 181 7.87 14.71 16.30
N GLY A 182 7.26 13.63 16.81
CA GLY A 182 5.86 13.28 16.56
C GLY A 182 5.58 12.55 15.25
N LEU A 183 6.61 12.06 14.52
CA LEU A 183 6.45 11.21 13.33
C LEU A 183 6.87 9.76 13.66
N HIS A 184 5.92 8.84 13.63
CA HIS A 184 6.11 7.48 14.12
C HIS A 184 6.28 6.43 13.03
N GLY A 185 5.71 6.63 11.83
CA GLY A 185 5.75 5.62 10.79
C GLY A 185 5.50 6.15 9.39
N ALA A 186 5.97 5.40 8.40
CA ALA A 186 5.66 5.66 7.00
C ALA A 186 5.75 4.39 6.17
N LYS A 187 4.91 4.27 5.15
CA LYS A 187 4.93 3.17 4.19
C LYS A 187 4.40 3.58 2.82
N ILE A 188 4.89 2.91 1.79
CA ILE A 188 4.30 2.96 0.45
C ILE A 188 2.85 2.49 0.48
N THR A 189 2.00 3.05 -0.38
CA THR A 189 0.59 2.68 -0.52
C THR A 189 0.29 2.03 -1.86
N GLY A 190 -0.85 1.35 -1.96
CA GLY A 190 -1.29 0.69 -3.20
C GLY A 190 -0.43 -0.49 -3.61
N GLY A 191 -0.21 -0.66 -4.90
CA GLY A 191 0.53 -1.77 -5.48
C GLY A 191 2.06 -1.65 -5.44
N GLY A 192 2.61 -0.55 -4.93
CA GLY A 192 4.05 -0.29 -4.92
C GLY A 192 4.58 0.35 -6.21
N SER A 193 5.89 0.31 -6.43
CA SER A 193 6.61 0.84 -7.60
C SER A 193 6.46 2.34 -7.84
N GLY A 194 6.24 3.14 -6.79
CA GLY A 194 6.02 4.58 -6.83
C GLY A 194 4.71 5.01 -6.16
N GLY A 195 4.17 6.16 -6.56
CA GLY A 195 2.92 6.71 -6.02
C GLY A 195 3.08 7.37 -4.66
N THR A 196 2.17 7.09 -3.75
CA THR A 196 2.02 7.81 -2.48
C THR A 196 2.64 7.04 -1.30
N VAL A 197 3.27 7.77 -0.40
CA VAL A 197 3.69 7.29 0.93
C VAL A 197 2.70 7.81 1.97
N CYS A 198 2.14 6.90 2.79
CA CYS A 198 1.36 7.26 3.96
C CYS A 198 2.29 7.48 5.14
N VAL A 199 2.11 8.58 5.87
CA VAL A 199 2.86 8.95 7.09
C VAL A 199 1.92 8.94 8.27
N LEU A 200 2.37 8.37 9.38
CA LEU A 200 1.70 8.33 10.68
C LEU A 200 2.44 9.25 11.66
N GLY A 201 1.69 10.13 12.29
CA GLY A 201 2.21 11.01 13.34
C GLY A 201 1.19 11.35 14.41
N GLU A 202 1.63 12.16 15.35
CA GLU A 202 0.79 12.74 16.39
C GLU A 202 -0.04 13.91 15.84
N ALA A 203 -1.20 14.12 16.41
CA ALA A 203 -1.96 15.36 16.17
C ALA A 203 -1.37 16.50 17.02
N GLY A 204 -0.58 17.38 16.40
CA GLY A 204 0.00 18.53 17.12
C GLY A 204 1.02 19.31 16.30
N ALA A 205 1.37 20.50 16.77
CA ALA A 205 2.24 21.44 16.06
C ALA A 205 3.67 20.89 15.84
N ALA A 206 4.19 20.08 16.77
CA ALA A 206 5.51 19.49 16.62
C ALA A 206 5.56 18.53 15.43
N ALA A 207 4.58 17.64 15.31
CA ALA A 207 4.48 16.71 14.19
C ALA A 207 4.24 17.42 12.85
N GLU A 208 3.40 18.46 12.83
CA GLU A 208 3.18 19.27 11.63
C GLU A 208 4.49 19.98 11.19
N ALA A 209 5.28 20.50 12.13
CA ALA A 209 6.57 21.11 11.83
C ALA A 209 7.60 20.07 11.31
N ALA A 210 7.65 18.89 11.93
CA ALA A 210 8.48 17.77 11.47
C ALA A 210 8.09 17.32 10.07
N PHE A 211 6.79 17.18 9.82
CA PHE A 211 6.25 16.84 8.52
C PHE A 211 6.64 17.88 7.45
N ALA A 212 6.54 19.17 7.77
CA ALA A 212 6.98 20.24 6.87
C ALA A 212 8.48 20.15 6.52
N ARG A 213 9.35 19.80 7.50
CA ARG A 213 10.79 19.56 7.24
C ARG A 213 11.01 18.37 6.30
N VAL A 214 10.26 17.27 6.49
CA VAL A 214 10.33 16.12 5.55
C VAL A 214 10.00 16.56 4.12
N LEU A 215 8.94 17.34 3.91
CA LEU A 215 8.56 17.84 2.59
C LEU A 215 9.63 18.74 1.97
N GLN A 216 10.24 19.60 2.79
CA GLN A 216 11.33 20.48 2.35
C GLN A 216 12.56 19.65 1.92
N LEU A 217 13.03 18.77 2.79
CA LEU A 217 14.20 17.91 2.51
C LEU A 217 13.96 17.01 1.29
N TYR A 218 12.74 16.49 1.14
CA TYR A 218 12.39 15.70 -0.02
C TYR A 218 12.48 16.52 -1.31
N ARG A 219 11.94 17.75 -1.31
CA ARG A 219 12.01 18.66 -2.45
C ARG A 219 13.47 19.00 -2.80
N GLU A 220 14.29 19.30 -1.81
CA GLU A 220 15.71 19.64 -2.00
C GLU A 220 16.51 18.46 -2.57
N THR A 221 16.19 17.22 -2.12
CA THR A 221 16.93 16.03 -2.53
C THR A 221 16.46 15.47 -3.87
N SER A 222 15.16 15.42 -4.11
CA SER A 222 14.57 14.80 -5.31
C SER A 222 14.31 15.78 -6.45
N GLY A 223 14.28 17.09 -6.15
CA GLY A 223 13.83 18.12 -7.10
C GLY A 223 12.31 18.15 -7.32
N HIS A 224 11.54 17.24 -6.68
CA HIS A 224 10.10 17.14 -6.81
C HIS A 224 9.37 17.85 -5.67
N GLY A 225 8.43 18.75 -6.00
CA GLY A 225 7.52 19.36 -5.02
C GLY A 225 6.32 18.45 -4.76
N PRO A 226 6.30 17.67 -3.67
CA PRO A 226 5.28 16.65 -3.48
C PRO A 226 3.91 17.27 -3.23
N TYR A 227 2.87 16.66 -3.81
CA TYR A 227 1.49 16.91 -3.41
C TYR A 227 1.17 16.18 -2.12
N VAL A 228 0.45 16.85 -1.21
CA VAL A 228 0.07 16.29 0.09
C VAL A 228 -1.43 16.05 0.13
N VAL A 229 -1.81 14.82 0.48
CA VAL A 229 -3.19 14.41 0.74
C VAL A 229 -3.41 14.35 2.24
N GLN A 230 -4.41 15.04 2.75
CA GLN A 230 -4.78 15.01 4.17
C GLN A 230 -6.28 15.19 4.37
N GLY A 231 -6.77 14.74 5.51
CA GLY A 231 -8.19 14.78 5.83
C GLY A 231 -8.98 13.63 5.21
N SER A 232 -10.28 13.67 5.39
CA SER A 232 -11.24 12.73 4.81
C SER A 232 -12.49 13.50 4.38
N SER A 233 -13.04 13.12 3.24
CA SER A 233 -14.36 13.57 2.79
C SER A 233 -15.42 12.53 3.12
N ALA A 234 -16.69 12.90 2.95
CA ALA A 234 -17.80 11.94 2.93
C ALA A 234 -17.58 10.93 1.79
N GLY A 235 -18.04 9.68 1.98
CA GLY A 235 -17.99 8.67 0.91
C GLY A 235 -18.86 9.05 -0.30
N ALA A 236 -18.58 8.48 -1.47
CA ALA A 236 -19.26 8.78 -2.71
C ALA A 236 -20.81 8.68 -2.60
N LEU A 237 -21.31 7.69 -1.86
CA LEU A 237 -22.76 7.56 -1.60
C LEU A 237 -23.35 8.70 -0.76
N GLN A 238 -22.55 9.33 0.10
CA GLN A 238 -22.97 10.45 0.94
C GLN A 238 -22.81 11.79 0.22
N CYS A 239 -21.87 11.90 -0.70
CA CYS A 239 -21.68 13.09 -1.53
C CYS A 239 -22.74 13.22 -2.65
N GLY A 240 -23.47 12.14 -2.94
CA GLY A 240 -24.41 12.13 -4.06
C GLY A 240 -23.72 12.14 -5.42
N HIS A 241 -24.40 12.70 -6.42
CA HIS A 241 -23.87 12.85 -7.78
C HIS A 241 -24.08 14.28 -8.27
N ALA A 242 -23.19 14.70 -9.14
CA ALA A 242 -23.27 16.01 -9.76
C ALA A 242 -23.36 15.85 -11.29
N VAL A 243 -24.28 16.55 -11.95
CA VAL A 243 -24.44 16.56 -13.41
C VAL A 243 -23.91 17.87 -13.97
N VAL A 244 -22.83 17.82 -14.75
CA VAL A 244 -22.28 18.98 -15.43
C VAL A 244 -22.83 19.03 -16.87
N ARG A 245 -23.63 20.04 -17.20
CA ARG A 245 -23.99 20.34 -18.58
C ARG A 245 -22.87 21.19 -19.20
N LEU A 246 -22.24 20.64 -20.23
CA LEU A 246 -21.31 21.40 -21.06
C LEU A 246 -22.11 22.06 -22.17
N GLU A 247 -22.22 23.38 -22.16
CA GLU A 247 -22.73 24.10 -23.30
C GLU A 247 -21.62 24.26 -24.37
N PRO A 248 -21.92 24.11 -25.67
CA PRO A 248 -20.92 24.30 -26.71
C PRO A 248 -20.41 25.75 -26.65
N LEU A 249 -19.09 25.91 -26.55
CA LEU A 249 -18.43 27.20 -26.60
C LEU A 249 -18.88 27.94 -27.87
N ARG A 250 -19.55 29.05 -27.72
CA ARG A 250 -19.76 30.00 -28.85
C ARG A 250 -18.37 30.48 -29.26
N SER A 251 -18.05 30.26 -30.52
CA SER A 251 -16.77 30.67 -31.12
C SER A 251 -16.55 32.19 -30.86
N GLY A 252 -15.57 32.50 -30.03
CA GLY A 252 -15.12 33.88 -29.97
C GLY A 252 -14.69 34.48 -28.65
N THR A 253 -14.80 33.82 -27.49
CA THR A 253 -14.17 34.35 -26.24
C THR A 253 -14.38 33.35 -25.09
N ALA A 254 -13.32 32.85 -24.48
CA ALA A 254 -13.14 32.79 -23.03
C ALA A 254 -12.07 31.80 -22.62
N ARG A 255 -11.16 32.26 -21.82
CA ARG A 255 -10.24 31.43 -21.04
C ARG A 255 -11.06 30.67 -19.98
N PRO A 256 -10.73 29.41 -19.67
CA PRO A 256 -11.39 28.72 -18.55
C PRO A 256 -11.01 29.43 -17.25
N VAL A 257 -11.98 29.99 -16.59
CA VAL A 257 -11.85 30.47 -15.20
C VAL A 257 -12.10 29.26 -14.31
N CYS A 258 -11.08 28.82 -13.62
CA CYS A 258 -11.24 27.83 -12.56
C CYS A 258 -11.88 28.55 -11.37
N ALA A 259 -13.18 28.40 -11.19
CA ALA A 259 -13.90 28.92 -10.05
C ALA A 259 -13.78 27.90 -8.90
N THR A 260 -12.92 28.20 -7.92
CA THR A 260 -12.97 27.58 -6.59
C THR A 260 -14.10 28.23 -5.81
N GLY A 261 -15.29 27.64 -5.86
CA GLY A 261 -16.45 28.00 -5.06
C GLY A 261 -17.14 26.74 -4.56
N LEU A 262 -17.60 26.75 -3.30
CA LEU A 262 -18.52 25.76 -2.78
C LEU A 262 -19.76 25.75 -3.69
N ILE A 263 -20.03 24.62 -4.32
CA ILE A 263 -21.20 24.44 -5.18
C ILE A 263 -22.35 24.03 -4.27
N GLU A 264 -23.41 24.82 -4.24
CA GLU A 264 -24.65 24.44 -3.55
C GLU A 264 -25.28 23.24 -4.27
N GLU A 265 -25.89 22.33 -3.48
CA GLU A 265 -26.36 20.99 -3.89
C GLU A 265 -27.38 20.97 -5.05
N SER A 266 -27.82 22.09 -5.58
CA SER A 266 -28.89 22.17 -6.57
C SER A 266 -28.44 22.31 -8.04
N GLU A 267 -27.18 22.49 -8.36
CA GLU A 267 -26.73 22.89 -9.71
C GLU A 267 -25.77 21.94 -10.44
N LEU A 268 -25.36 20.82 -9.87
CA LEU A 268 -24.42 19.93 -10.55
C LEU A 268 -25.03 18.55 -10.85
N VAL A 269 -25.24 18.23 -12.12
CA VAL A 269 -25.67 16.92 -12.62
C VAL A 269 -24.61 16.38 -13.59
N VAL A 270 -23.89 15.31 -13.25
CA VAL A 270 -22.98 14.58 -14.16
C VAL A 270 -23.64 13.27 -14.59
N VAL A 271 -23.88 13.09 -15.89
CA VAL A 271 -24.36 11.84 -16.50
C VAL A 271 -23.17 11.05 -17.00
#